data_d966dfa8e9df047f759d7d593454b205
#
_entry.id   d966dfa8e9df047f759d7d593454b205
#
_cell.length_a   1.000
_cell.length_b   1.000
_cell.length_c   1.000
_cell.angle_alpha   90.00
_cell.angle_beta   90.00
_cell.angle_gamma   90.00
#
_symmetry.space_group_name_H-M   'P 1'
#
loop_
_entity.id
_entity.type
_entity.pdbx_description
1 polymer ?
#
loop_
_entity_poly.entity_id
_entity_poly.type
_entity_poly.pdbx_seq_one_letter_code
_entity_poly.pdbx_strand_id
1 'polypeptide(L)'
;MAFSEDIKTRTMVACGRCCCICHKFCGNNMEVHHIRARADGGTDTYDNAIPLCFDCHAEVRQYDPKHPKGIRFTEKELIQHRDNWYKAIASNGEKEATTDAEYKSVKILR
;
A
#
# COMPACT_ATOMS: atom_id res chain seq x y z
N MET A 1 10.33 4.01 15.84
CA MET A 1 11.15 3.21 14.95
C MET A 1 10.42 2.87 13.70
N ALA A 2 11.15 2.64 12.65
CA ALA A 2 10.60 2.37 11.36
C ALA A 2 10.72 0.89 11.03
N PHE A 3 10.05 0.47 9.97
CA PHE A 3 10.24 -0.86 9.42
C PHE A 3 11.67 -1.04 8.93
N SER A 4 12.16 -2.27 8.92
CA SER A 4 13.49 -2.59 8.42
C SER A 4 13.57 -2.33 6.91
N GLU A 5 14.80 -2.20 6.40
CA GLU A 5 15.02 -2.05 4.96
C GLU A 5 14.44 -3.22 4.19
N ASP A 6 14.54 -4.43 4.71
CA ASP A 6 14.00 -5.61 4.06
C ASP A 6 12.49 -5.52 3.89
N ILE A 7 11.78 -5.11 4.95
CA ILE A 7 10.32 -4.96 4.90
C ILE A 7 9.94 -3.85 3.92
N LYS A 8 10.62 -2.72 3.96
CA LYS A 8 10.35 -1.63 3.02
C LYS A 8 10.53 -2.08 1.57
N THR A 9 11.60 -2.80 1.30
CA THR A 9 11.86 -3.31 -0.05
C THR A 9 10.73 -4.24 -0.49
N ARG A 10 10.34 -5.18 0.37
CA ARG A 10 9.27 -6.12 0.05
C ARG A 10 7.95 -5.42 -0.23
N THR A 11 7.60 -4.39 0.55
CA THR A 11 6.36 -3.66 0.33
C THR A 11 6.41 -2.87 -0.98
N MET A 12 7.54 -2.25 -1.30
CA MET A 12 7.68 -1.49 -2.55
C MET A 12 7.55 -2.39 -3.78
N VAL A 13 8.13 -3.58 -3.71
CA VAL A 13 8.01 -4.56 -4.80
C VAL A 13 6.57 -5.07 -4.90
N ALA A 14 5.96 -5.41 -3.77
CA ALA A 14 4.61 -5.96 -3.76
C ALA A 14 3.57 -4.99 -4.30
N CYS A 15 3.73 -3.69 -4.04
CA CYS A 15 2.78 -2.68 -4.50
C CYS A 15 3.16 -2.05 -5.84
N GLY A 16 4.31 -2.38 -6.40
CA GLY A 16 4.79 -1.81 -7.66
C GLY A 16 5.03 -0.32 -7.60
N ARG A 17 5.43 0.19 -6.44
CA ARG A 17 5.63 1.62 -6.19
C ARG A 17 4.36 2.44 -6.41
N CYS A 18 3.20 1.81 -6.23
CA CYS A 18 1.90 2.47 -6.34
C CYS A 18 1.19 2.43 -4.99
N CYS A 19 0.47 3.48 -4.67
CA CYS A 19 -0.28 3.55 -3.42
C CYS A 19 -1.34 2.46 -3.35
N CYS A 20 -1.45 1.77 -2.21
CA CYS A 20 -2.43 0.70 -2.04
C CYS A 20 -3.88 1.20 -2.01
N ILE A 21 -4.11 2.48 -1.77
CA ILE A 21 -5.45 3.06 -1.71
C ILE A 21 -5.84 3.71 -3.03
N CYS A 22 -5.07 4.69 -3.51
CA CYS A 22 -5.42 5.42 -4.73
C CYS A 22 -4.79 4.84 -5.99
N HIS A 23 -3.84 3.93 -5.84
CA HIS A 23 -3.19 3.17 -6.91
C HIS A 23 -2.32 4.00 -7.86
N LYS A 24 -2.06 5.26 -7.56
CA LYS A 24 -1.20 6.05 -8.43
C LYS A 24 0.26 5.63 -8.27
N PHE A 25 1.01 5.74 -9.35
CA PHE A 25 2.44 5.49 -9.30
C PHE A 25 3.13 6.65 -8.57
N CYS A 26 3.91 6.33 -7.56
CA CYS A 26 4.52 7.34 -6.69
C CYS A 26 6.04 7.39 -6.73
N GLY A 27 6.68 6.36 -7.26
CA GLY A 27 8.14 6.29 -7.27
C GLY A 27 8.71 6.38 -5.85
N ASN A 28 9.39 7.47 -5.55
CA ASN A 28 10.01 7.69 -4.24
C ASN A 28 9.09 8.39 -3.23
N ASN A 29 7.92 8.85 -3.67
CA ASN A 29 7.04 9.66 -2.83
C ASN A 29 6.04 8.79 -2.09
N MET A 30 6.55 7.82 -1.32
CA MET A 30 5.74 6.88 -0.58
C MET A 30 6.26 6.70 0.84
N GLU A 31 5.36 6.28 1.71
CA GLU A 31 5.72 5.90 3.07
C GLU A 31 5.07 4.56 3.41
N VAL A 32 5.73 3.78 4.26
CA VAL A 32 5.17 2.53 4.76
C VAL A 32 4.51 2.83 6.11
N HIS A 33 3.21 2.63 6.16
CA HIS A 33 2.39 2.95 7.33
C HIS A 33 2.12 1.70 8.15
N HIS A 34 2.13 1.83 9.48
CA HIS A 34 1.70 0.75 10.38
C HIS A 34 0.19 0.67 10.37
N ILE A 35 -0.37 -0.47 9.96
CA ILE A 35 -1.82 -0.67 9.96
C ILE A 35 -2.34 -0.53 11.38
N ARG A 36 -1.74 -1.27 12.32
CA ARG A 36 -1.97 -1.06 13.75
C ARG A 36 -0.83 -0.22 14.28
N ALA A 37 -1.14 0.91 14.87
CA ALA A 37 -0.12 1.84 15.39
C ALA A 37 0.75 1.14 16.44
N ARG A 38 2.02 1.50 16.49
CA ARG A 38 2.94 0.94 17.47
C ARG A 38 2.47 1.20 18.90
N ALA A 39 1.89 2.37 19.14
CA ALA A 39 1.34 2.73 20.45
C ALA A 39 0.22 1.79 20.87
N ASP A 40 -0.46 1.16 19.92
CA ASP A 40 -1.56 0.23 20.17
C ASP A 40 -1.13 -1.23 20.08
N GLY A 41 0.17 -1.49 20.13
CA GLY A 41 0.71 -2.84 20.09
C GLY A 41 1.06 -3.34 18.70
N GLY A 42 1.07 -2.46 17.70
CA GLY A 42 1.42 -2.83 16.34
C GLY A 42 2.89 -3.19 16.21
N THR A 43 3.19 -4.16 15.36
CA THR A 43 4.54 -4.67 15.15
C THR A 43 5.18 -4.10 13.90
N ASP A 44 6.50 -4.21 13.82
CA ASP A 44 7.27 -3.79 12.65
C ASP A 44 7.45 -4.98 11.70
N THR A 45 6.32 -5.60 11.32
CA THR A 45 6.32 -6.78 10.45
C THR A 45 5.65 -6.48 9.13
N TYR A 46 5.96 -7.29 8.13
CA TYR A 46 5.37 -7.16 6.80
C TYR A 46 3.83 -7.19 6.87
N ASP A 47 3.27 -8.03 7.73
CA ASP A 47 1.82 -8.15 7.86
C ASP A 47 1.15 -6.89 8.41
N ASN A 48 1.90 -6.05 9.11
CA ASN A 48 1.39 -4.82 9.69
C ASN A 48 1.77 -3.58 8.87
N ALA A 49 2.25 -3.77 7.65
CA ALA A 49 2.75 -2.69 6.81
C ALA A 49 1.84 -2.46 5.61
N ILE A 50 1.56 -1.20 5.30
CA ILE A 50 0.86 -0.83 4.08
C ILE A 50 1.56 0.37 3.45
N PRO A 51 2.01 0.26 2.18
CA PRO A 51 2.65 1.38 1.50
C PRO A 51 1.59 2.33 0.93
N LEU A 52 1.76 3.62 1.21
CA LEU A 52 0.81 4.66 0.84
C LEU A 52 1.56 5.85 0.25
N CYS A 53 0.89 6.60 -0.63
CA CYS A 53 1.43 7.89 -1.05
C CYS A 53 1.30 8.88 0.11
N PHE A 54 2.00 10.00 0.01
CA PHE A 54 1.97 10.99 1.09
C PHE A 54 0.56 11.52 1.36
N ASP A 55 -0.21 11.74 0.31
CA ASP A 55 -1.58 12.26 0.45
C ASP A 55 -2.49 11.25 1.17
N CYS A 56 -2.47 9.99 0.75
CA CYS A 56 -3.28 8.98 1.41
C CYS A 56 -2.82 8.70 2.83
N HIS A 57 -1.51 8.75 3.07
CA HIS A 57 -0.96 8.58 4.41
C HIS A 57 -1.48 9.67 5.35
N ALA A 58 -1.48 10.92 4.87
CA ALA A 58 -2.01 12.05 5.65
C ALA A 58 -3.50 11.86 5.93
N GLU A 59 -4.25 11.44 4.92
CA GLU A 59 -5.70 11.20 5.01
C GLU A 59 -6.01 10.14 6.09
N VAL A 60 -5.28 9.04 6.08
CA VAL A 60 -5.47 7.95 7.05
C VAL A 60 -5.23 8.44 8.49
N ARG A 61 -4.31 9.37 8.66
CA ARG A 61 -3.91 9.85 9.98
C ARG A 61 -4.74 11.03 10.51
N GLN A 62 -5.57 11.64 9.68
CA GLN A 62 -6.25 12.89 10.03
C GLN A 62 -7.56 12.73 10.80
N TYR A 63 -8.04 11.52 10.98
CA TYR A 63 -9.32 11.34 11.67
C TYR A 63 -9.20 11.74 13.13
N ASP A 64 -10.13 12.59 13.59
CA ASP A 64 -10.18 13.03 14.96
C ASP A 64 -11.42 12.44 15.65
N PRO A 65 -11.24 11.47 16.57
CA PRO A 65 -12.40 10.87 17.25
C PRO A 65 -13.15 11.81 18.17
N LYS A 66 -12.55 12.94 18.59
CA LYS A 66 -13.21 13.92 19.41
C LYS A 66 -14.18 14.79 18.60
N HIS A 67 -13.88 14.99 17.33
CA HIS A 67 -14.72 15.76 16.42
C HIS A 67 -14.90 14.95 15.14
N PRO A 68 -15.63 13.84 15.24
CA PRO A 68 -15.72 12.92 14.11
C PRO A 68 -16.42 13.56 12.92
N LYS A 69 -15.79 13.44 11.77
CA LYS A 69 -16.33 13.93 10.52
C LYS A 69 -15.94 12.94 9.43
N GLY A 70 -16.95 12.35 8.82
CA GLY A 70 -16.71 11.31 7.84
C GLY A 70 -16.44 9.96 8.49
N ILE A 71 -15.88 9.06 7.72
CA ILE A 71 -15.63 7.69 8.14
C ILE A 71 -14.13 7.46 8.14
N ARG A 72 -13.61 7.05 9.29
CA ARG A 72 -12.17 6.79 9.42
C ARG A 72 -11.77 5.51 8.68
N PHE A 73 -10.52 5.46 8.27
CA PHE A 73 -9.93 4.23 7.77
C PHE A 73 -9.69 3.28 8.94
N THR A 74 -10.31 2.11 8.89
CA THR A 74 -10.09 1.10 9.93
C THR A 74 -8.94 0.18 9.55
N GLU A 75 -8.40 -0.54 10.53
CA GLU A 75 -7.36 -1.54 10.26
C GLU A 75 -7.85 -2.57 9.25
N LYS A 76 -9.08 -3.01 9.40
CA LYS A 76 -9.70 -3.99 8.50
C LYS A 76 -9.75 -3.48 7.06
N GLU A 77 -10.14 -2.24 6.88
CA GLU A 77 -10.21 -1.64 5.55
C GLU A 77 -8.82 -1.52 4.92
N LEU A 78 -7.84 -1.10 5.69
CA LEU A 78 -6.47 -0.96 5.20
C LEU A 78 -5.91 -2.32 4.75
N ILE A 79 -6.17 -3.37 5.52
CA ILE A 79 -5.75 -4.72 5.16
C ILE A 79 -6.37 -5.15 3.84
N GLN A 80 -7.66 -4.89 3.64
CA GLN A 80 -8.33 -5.25 2.40
C GLN A 80 -7.79 -4.50 1.20
N HIS A 81 -7.56 -3.19 1.34
CA HIS A 81 -6.97 -2.40 0.26
C HIS A 81 -5.60 -2.94 -0.12
N ARG A 82 -4.77 -3.21 0.88
CA ARG A 82 -3.42 -3.72 0.66
C ARG A 82 -3.44 -5.07 -0.05
N ASP A 83 -4.22 -6.00 0.49
CA ASP A 83 -4.24 -7.37 -0.05
C ASP A 83 -4.79 -7.40 -1.47
N ASN A 84 -5.84 -6.64 -1.73
CA ASN A 84 -6.42 -6.54 -3.07
C ASN A 84 -5.42 -5.96 -4.07
N TRP A 85 -4.71 -4.93 -3.65
CA TRP A 85 -3.73 -4.28 -4.54
C TRP A 85 -2.53 -5.17 -4.79
N TYR A 86 -2.01 -5.83 -3.77
CA TYR A 86 -0.90 -6.78 -3.94
C TYR A 86 -1.28 -7.90 -4.91
N LYS A 87 -2.50 -8.38 -4.79
CA LYS A 87 -3.01 -9.43 -5.66
C LYS A 87 -3.10 -8.94 -7.12
N ALA A 88 -3.57 -7.72 -7.31
CA ALA A 88 -3.65 -7.13 -8.65
C ALA A 88 -2.28 -6.98 -9.29
N ILE A 89 -1.29 -6.54 -8.53
CA ILE A 89 0.07 -6.39 -9.04
C ILE A 89 0.67 -7.76 -9.39
N ALA A 90 0.46 -8.76 -8.55
CA ALA A 90 0.97 -10.11 -8.82
C ALA A 90 0.34 -10.70 -10.08
N SER A 91 -0.97 -10.50 -10.27
CA SER A 91 -1.66 -10.97 -11.48
C SER A 91 -1.14 -10.29 -12.74
N ASN A 92 -0.88 -8.98 -12.68
CA ASN A 92 -0.31 -8.26 -13.82
C ASN A 92 1.09 -8.76 -14.15
N GLY A 93 1.88 -9.04 -13.11
CA GLY A 93 3.21 -9.59 -13.29
C GLY A 93 3.18 -10.95 -13.98
N GLU A 94 2.23 -11.80 -13.61
CA GLU A 94 2.06 -13.10 -14.25
C GLU A 94 1.67 -12.95 -15.71
N LYS A 95 0.77 -12.02 -16.03
CA LYS A 95 0.38 -11.76 -17.41
C LYS A 95 1.56 -11.27 -18.24
N GLU A 96 2.35 -10.38 -17.67
CA GLU A 96 3.53 -9.86 -18.35
C GLU A 96 4.52 -10.97 -18.68
N ALA A 97 4.58 -11.99 -17.84
CA ALA A 97 5.48 -13.11 -18.05
C ALA A 97 5.02 -14.07 -19.13
N THR A 98 3.74 -14.03 -19.53
CA THR A 98 3.19 -15.01 -20.46
C THR A 98 3.33 -14.63 -21.92
N THR A 99 3.11 -13.37 -22.31
CA THR A 99 3.26 -12.95 -23.72
C THR A 99 3.82 -11.54 -23.80
N ASP A 100 4.58 -11.27 -24.87
CA ASP A 100 5.12 -9.94 -25.11
C ASP A 100 4.03 -8.91 -25.41
N ALA A 101 3.02 -9.31 -26.16
CA ALA A 101 1.94 -8.42 -26.53
C ALA A 101 1.15 -7.99 -25.30
N GLU A 102 0.82 -8.92 -24.42
CA GLU A 102 0.14 -8.62 -23.19
C GLU A 102 1.00 -7.78 -22.27
N TYR A 103 2.27 -8.08 -22.20
CA TYR A 103 3.20 -7.32 -21.40
C TYR A 103 3.22 -5.85 -21.80
N LYS A 104 3.29 -5.57 -23.08
CA LYS A 104 3.30 -4.19 -23.58
C LYS A 104 2.00 -3.48 -23.28
N SER A 105 0.88 -4.17 -23.45
CA SER A 105 -0.43 -3.60 -23.14
C SER A 105 -0.55 -3.23 -21.65
N VAL A 106 -0.11 -4.14 -20.80
CA VAL A 106 -0.17 -3.92 -19.36
C VAL A 106 0.70 -2.73 -18.96
N LYS A 107 1.87 -2.60 -19.56
CA LYS A 107 2.74 -1.46 -19.27
C LYS A 107 2.13 -0.13 -19.65
N ILE A 108 1.43 -0.10 -20.77
CA ILE A 108 0.76 1.13 -21.23
C ILE A 108 -0.35 1.53 -20.25
N LEU A 109 -1.04 0.55 -19.69
CA LEU A 109 -2.15 0.80 -18.79
C LEU A 109 -1.74 1.24 -17.39
N ARG A 110 -0.48 1.07 -17.06
CA ARG A 110 0.02 1.54 -15.77
C ARG A 110 0.29 3.05 -15.81
#